data_cf23c054033eef651c0523da4b1094ef
#
_entry.id   cf23c054033eef651c0523da4b1094ef
#
_cell.length_a   1.000
_cell.length_b   1.000
_cell.length_c   1.000
_cell.angle_alpha   90.00
_cell.angle_beta   90.00
_cell.angle_gamma   90.00
#
_symmetry.space_group_name_H-M   'P 1'
#
loop_
_entity.id
_entity.type
_entity.pdbx_description
1 polymer ?
#
loop_
_entity_poly.entity_id
_entity_poly.type
_entity_poly.pdbx_seq_one_letter_code
_entity_poly.pdbx_strand_id
1 'polypeptide(L)'
;DRILLLEDDMVLAPTYVETVFSISDWSSKYDDIGTVMAYNINHNSLDSQTNQVDEIIATNRHFWGYVITKKVWNEIKHIIYEFERTYLLKYTYTNRPHRRIRWFFMRKWLSKGRLEKQNCLVPSDCVTAPFPKLPFRVATSQDAITALALWHHGYSRITTRVSRAEYVGIEGYSFSPEVFESQGFDNQNLLDFSSFSSVDNFRFVSKDQN
;
A
#
# COMPACT_ATOMS: atom_id res chain seq x y z
N ASP A 1 -5.95 -18.21 5.22
CA ASP A 1 -6.95 -17.45 4.45
C ASP A 1 -6.47 -16.02 4.17
N ARG A 2 -6.44 -15.64 2.90
CA ARG A 2 -6.01 -14.32 2.40
C ARG A 2 -6.75 -13.96 1.11
N ILE A 3 -6.82 -12.66 0.80
CA ILE A 3 -7.46 -12.12 -0.40
C ILE A 3 -6.44 -11.24 -1.11
N LEU A 4 -6.34 -11.36 -2.43
CA LEU A 4 -5.68 -10.43 -3.31
C LEU A 4 -6.74 -9.48 -3.89
N LEU A 5 -6.54 -8.19 -3.73
CA LEU A 5 -7.36 -7.12 -4.29
C LEU A 5 -6.55 -6.48 -5.44
N LEU A 6 -7.13 -6.42 -6.60
CA LEU A 6 -6.53 -5.82 -7.80
C LEU A 6 -7.38 -4.65 -8.27
N GLU A 7 -6.73 -3.60 -8.78
CA GLU A 7 -7.39 -2.49 -9.47
C GLU A 7 -7.49 -2.83 -10.97
N ASP A 8 -8.48 -2.29 -11.64
CA ASP A 8 -8.77 -2.56 -13.07
C ASP A 8 -7.87 -1.78 -14.03
N ASP A 9 -7.11 -0.83 -13.52
CA ASP A 9 -6.16 0.02 -14.25
C ASP A 9 -4.69 -0.39 -14.04
N MET A 10 -4.45 -1.66 -13.69
CA MET A 10 -3.11 -2.24 -13.56
C MET A 10 -2.84 -3.32 -14.61
N VAL A 11 -1.68 -3.25 -15.24
CA VAL A 11 -1.12 -4.34 -16.05
C VAL A 11 -0.09 -5.09 -15.23
N LEU A 12 -0.35 -6.37 -14.96
CA LEU A 12 0.48 -7.19 -14.09
C LEU A 12 1.54 -7.96 -14.87
N ALA A 13 2.76 -8.02 -14.35
CA ALA A 13 3.76 -8.96 -14.83
C ALA A 13 3.28 -10.42 -14.61
N PRO A 14 3.71 -11.38 -15.45
CA PRO A 14 3.29 -12.78 -15.33
C PRO A 14 3.48 -13.39 -13.94
N THR A 15 4.51 -12.96 -13.22
CA THR A 15 4.86 -13.45 -11.88
C THR A 15 4.25 -12.64 -10.74
N TYR A 16 3.40 -11.65 -11.01
CA TYR A 16 2.85 -10.76 -9.97
C TYR A 16 2.13 -11.51 -8.86
N VAL A 17 1.15 -12.32 -9.24
CA VAL A 17 0.28 -13.05 -8.29
C VAL A 17 1.10 -14.00 -7.43
N GLU A 18 1.99 -14.79 -8.04
CA GLU A 18 2.89 -15.69 -7.34
C GLU A 18 3.79 -14.92 -6.36
N THR A 19 4.37 -13.80 -6.81
CA THR A 19 5.25 -12.96 -5.98
C THR A 19 4.54 -12.43 -4.73
N VAL A 20 3.35 -11.84 -4.86
CA VAL A 20 2.65 -11.29 -3.69
C VAL A 20 2.25 -12.37 -2.68
N PHE A 21 1.91 -13.58 -3.16
CA PHE A 21 1.64 -14.69 -2.27
C PHE A 21 2.91 -15.21 -1.60
N SER A 22 4.01 -15.34 -2.32
CA SER A 22 5.31 -15.74 -1.75
C SER A 22 5.78 -14.75 -0.69
N ILE A 23 5.67 -13.43 -0.93
CA ILE A 23 6.00 -12.41 0.08
C ILE A 23 5.06 -12.52 1.29
N SER A 24 3.76 -12.77 1.06
CA SER A 24 2.80 -12.95 2.15
C SER A 24 3.13 -14.17 3.02
N ASP A 25 3.61 -15.26 2.44
CA ASP A 25 4.06 -16.44 3.17
C ASP A 25 5.38 -16.17 3.90
N TRP A 26 6.35 -15.57 3.22
CA TRP A 26 7.63 -15.17 3.81
C TRP A 26 7.46 -14.22 5.01
N SER A 27 6.54 -13.26 4.91
CA SER A 27 6.29 -12.27 5.96
C SER A 27 5.35 -12.75 7.07
N SER A 28 4.73 -13.92 6.95
CA SER A 28 3.73 -14.43 7.89
C SER A 28 4.23 -14.63 9.33
N LYS A 29 5.53 -14.76 9.51
CA LYS A 29 6.21 -14.84 10.81
C LYS A 29 6.28 -13.51 11.56
N TYR A 30 5.99 -12.39 10.91
CA TYR A 30 6.03 -11.05 11.51
C TYR A 30 4.63 -10.56 11.86
N ASP A 31 4.49 -9.92 13.02
CA ASP A 31 3.20 -9.47 13.53
C ASP A 31 2.75 -8.12 12.95
N ASP A 32 3.67 -7.35 12.41
CA ASP A 32 3.43 -5.98 11.95
C ASP A 32 3.08 -5.85 10.47
N ILE A 33 3.01 -6.96 9.71
CA ILE A 33 2.71 -6.87 8.28
C ILE A 33 1.20 -6.92 8.05
N GLY A 34 0.67 -5.82 7.53
CA GLY A 34 -0.76 -5.66 7.24
C GLY A 34 -1.12 -5.96 5.80
N THR A 35 -0.39 -5.41 4.87
CA THR A 35 -0.58 -5.68 3.43
C THR A 35 0.74 -5.87 2.71
N VAL A 36 0.68 -6.69 1.67
CA VAL A 36 1.81 -7.01 0.79
C VAL A 36 1.43 -6.64 -0.63
N MET A 37 2.33 -5.95 -1.33
CA MET A 37 2.19 -5.59 -2.74
C MET A 37 3.44 -6.00 -3.52
N ALA A 38 3.35 -5.98 -4.85
CA ALA A 38 4.50 -6.08 -5.74
C ALA A 38 4.49 -4.92 -6.77
N TYR A 39 3.95 -3.78 -6.37
CA TYR A 39 3.91 -2.55 -7.13
C TYR A 39 4.72 -1.44 -6.44
N ASN A 40 5.59 -0.79 -7.18
CA ASN A 40 6.33 0.38 -6.73
C ASN A 40 6.64 1.29 -7.93
N ILE A 41 6.78 2.58 -7.70
CA ILE A 41 7.29 3.50 -8.73
C ILE A 41 8.82 3.45 -8.66
N ASN A 42 9.46 3.00 -9.75
CA ASN A 42 10.90 2.86 -9.82
C ASN A 42 11.45 3.50 -11.11
N HIS A 43 12.38 4.42 -10.95
CA HIS A 43 13.05 5.14 -12.04
C HIS A 43 14.53 4.73 -12.21
N ASN A 44 15.00 3.75 -11.42
CA ASN A 44 16.37 3.25 -11.54
C ASN A 44 16.60 2.57 -12.90
N SER A 45 17.86 2.50 -13.32
CA SER A 45 18.23 1.73 -14.52
C SER A 45 17.84 0.25 -14.37
N LEU A 46 17.56 -0.42 -15.48
CA LEU A 46 17.20 -1.84 -15.50
C LEU A 46 18.26 -2.72 -14.85
N ASP A 47 19.55 -2.39 -15.09
CA ASP A 47 20.68 -3.11 -14.47
C ASP A 47 20.67 -3.01 -12.94
N SER A 48 20.36 -1.80 -12.42
CA SER A 48 20.21 -1.60 -10.97
C SER A 48 19.04 -2.40 -10.42
N GLN A 49 17.90 -2.36 -11.10
CA GLN A 49 16.69 -3.08 -10.68
C GLN A 49 16.89 -4.60 -10.66
N THR A 50 17.64 -5.15 -11.62
CA THR A 50 17.94 -6.59 -11.70
C THR A 50 18.57 -7.13 -10.43
N ASN A 51 19.38 -6.31 -9.75
CA ASN A 51 20.04 -6.66 -8.49
C ASN A 51 19.12 -6.44 -7.24
N GLN A 52 17.91 -5.94 -7.43
CA GLN A 52 16.98 -5.56 -6.36
C GLN A 52 15.65 -6.34 -6.39
N VAL A 53 15.57 -7.39 -7.21
CA VAL A 53 14.34 -8.15 -7.45
C VAL A 53 13.81 -8.89 -6.21
N ASP A 54 14.71 -9.18 -5.24
CA ASP A 54 14.42 -9.82 -3.97
C ASP A 54 14.17 -8.82 -2.83
N GLU A 55 14.35 -7.53 -3.08
CA GLU A 55 14.26 -6.51 -2.05
C GLU A 55 12.80 -6.11 -1.75
N ILE A 56 12.49 -6.09 -0.45
CA ILE A 56 11.21 -5.65 0.10
C ILE A 56 11.43 -4.36 0.88
N ILE A 57 10.58 -3.39 0.68
CA ILE A 57 10.60 -2.09 1.35
C ILE A 57 9.27 -1.79 2.04
N ALA A 58 9.32 -0.99 3.10
CA ALA A 58 8.11 -0.40 3.67
C ALA A 58 7.55 0.69 2.74
N THR A 59 6.23 0.77 2.64
CA THR A 59 5.57 1.78 1.82
C THR A 59 4.39 2.43 2.53
N ASN A 60 4.15 3.70 2.23
CA ASN A 60 2.94 4.43 2.58
C ASN A 60 2.19 4.94 1.34
N ARG A 61 2.66 4.57 0.16
CA ARG A 61 2.05 4.93 -1.13
C ARG A 61 0.93 3.95 -1.49
N HIS A 62 0.36 4.06 -2.60
CA HIS A 62 -0.70 3.31 -3.27
C HIS A 62 -1.15 1.98 -2.61
N PHE A 63 -2.40 1.61 -2.84
CA PHE A 63 -3.00 0.34 -2.45
C PHE A 63 -3.33 -0.53 -3.67
N TRP A 64 -2.50 -0.49 -4.67
CA TRP A 64 -2.76 -1.16 -5.94
C TRP A 64 -2.21 -2.59 -5.92
N GLY A 65 -3.10 -3.55 -6.12
CA GLY A 65 -2.73 -4.94 -6.18
C GLY A 65 -2.16 -5.52 -4.88
N TYR A 66 -2.89 -5.51 -3.78
CA TYR A 66 -2.37 -5.95 -2.50
C TYR A 66 -3.05 -7.21 -1.96
N VAL A 67 -2.27 -7.97 -1.20
CA VAL A 67 -2.76 -9.10 -0.38
C VAL A 67 -3.01 -8.62 1.04
N ILE A 68 -4.14 -9.04 1.61
CA ILE A 68 -4.48 -8.89 3.03
C ILE A 68 -4.93 -10.24 3.60
N THR A 69 -4.47 -10.57 4.81
CA THR A 69 -4.87 -11.80 5.49
C THR A 69 -6.19 -11.64 6.25
N LYS A 70 -6.91 -12.74 6.45
CA LYS A 70 -8.14 -12.76 7.27
C LYS A 70 -7.90 -12.26 8.70
N LYS A 71 -6.74 -12.57 9.29
CA LYS A 71 -6.34 -12.07 10.62
C LYS A 71 -6.33 -10.54 10.62
N VAL A 72 -5.57 -9.94 9.73
CA VAL A 72 -5.45 -8.48 9.61
C VAL A 72 -6.80 -7.83 9.33
N TRP A 73 -7.55 -8.36 8.36
CA TRP A 73 -8.89 -7.85 8.02
C TRP A 73 -9.83 -7.86 9.23
N ASN A 74 -9.86 -8.93 10.00
CA ASN A 74 -10.72 -9.02 11.18
C ASN A 74 -10.38 -7.98 12.25
N GLU A 75 -9.12 -7.61 12.39
CA GLU A 75 -8.70 -6.57 13.34
C GLU A 75 -9.08 -5.17 12.85
N ILE A 76 -8.95 -4.85 11.56
CA ILE A 76 -9.13 -3.49 11.05
C ILE A 76 -10.53 -3.16 10.56
N LYS A 77 -11.32 -4.17 10.15
CA LYS A 77 -12.62 -4.00 9.46
C LYS A 77 -13.63 -3.11 10.20
N HIS A 78 -13.59 -3.07 11.53
CA HIS A 78 -14.54 -2.28 12.31
C HIS A 78 -14.38 -0.77 12.06
N ILE A 79 -13.15 -0.28 11.84
CA ILE A 79 -12.88 1.12 11.48
C ILE A 79 -13.38 1.40 10.06
N ILE A 80 -13.15 0.46 9.13
CA ILE A 80 -13.58 0.58 7.74
C ILE A 80 -15.11 0.58 7.65
N TYR A 81 -15.78 -0.33 8.32
CA TYR A 81 -17.25 -0.40 8.33
C TYR A 81 -17.90 0.79 9.05
N GLU A 82 -17.28 1.35 10.11
CA GLU A 82 -17.75 2.59 10.72
C GLU A 82 -17.73 3.74 9.70
N PHE A 83 -16.63 3.85 8.94
CA PHE A 83 -16.49 4.85 7.88
C PHE A 83 -17.49 4.64 6.75
N GLU A 84 -17.62 3.41 6.25
CA GLU A 84 -18.55 3.03 5.18
C GLU A 84 -19.98 3.44 5.56
N ARG A 85 -20.48 2.94 6.70
CA ARG A 85 -21.86 3.20 7.15
C ARG A 85 -22.14 4.69 7.40
N THR A 86 -21.13 5.42 7.83
CA THR A 86 -21.30 6.83 8.18
C THR A 86 -21.25 7.73 6.96
N TYR A 87 -20.39 7.42 5.98
CA TYR A 87 -20.07 8.32 4.89
C TYR A 87 -20.27 7.74 3.50
N LEU A 88 -19.94 6.47 3.24
CA LEU A 88 -20.01 5.93 1.88
C LEU A 88 -21.45 5.58 1.47
N LEU A 89 -22.21 4.95 2.35
CA LEU A 89 -23.59 4.55 2.05
C LEU A 89 -24.58 5.74 2.01
N LYS A 90 -24.21 6.88 2.59
CA LYS A 90 -25.10 8.03 2.73
C LYS A 90 -24.87 9.14 1.71
N TYR A 91 -23.72 9.15 1.06
CA TYR A 91 -23.29 10.25 0.21
C TYR A 91 -22.68 9.73 -1.08
N THR A 92 -22.98 10.37 -2.19
CA THR A 92 -22.25 10.15 -3.45
C THR A 92 -20.82 10.67 -3.33
N TYR A 93 -19.94 10.24 -4.19
CA TYR A 93 -18.52 10.64 -4.16
C TYR A 93 -18.34 12.17 -4.14
N THR A 94 -19.09 12.87 -4.96
CA THR A 94 -19.03 14.35 -5.10
C THR A 94 -19.61 15.11 -3.91
N ASN A 95 -20.55 14.50 -3.17
CA ASN A 95 -21.27 15.16 -2.07
C ASN A 95 -20.81 14.72 -0.68
N ARG A 96 -19.68 14.05 -0.58
CA ARG A 96 -19.12 13.61 0.70
C ARG A 96 -18.80 14.80 1.61
N PRO A 97 -19.15 14.73 2.90
CA PRO A 97 -18.86 15.79 3.85
C PRO A 97 -17.37 15.76 4.27
N HIS A 98 -16.48 16.19 3.38
CA HIS A 98 -15.02 16.11 3.54
C HIS A 98 -14.51 16.65 4.88
N ARG A 99 -15.11 17.73 5.42
CA ARG A 99 -14.73 18.26 6.75
C ARG A 99 -15.02 17.27 7.87
N ARG A 100 -16.20 16.61 7.86
CA ARG A 100 -16.57 15.59 8.87
C ARG A 100 -15.71 14.33 8.74
N ILE A 101 -15.40 13.93 7.52
CA ILE A 101 -14.52 12.80 7.24
C ILE A 101 -13.11 13.09 7.78
N ARG A 102 -12.56 14.27 7.52
CA ARG A 102 -11.25 14.69 8.06
C ARG A 102 -11.25 14.69 9.60
N TRP A 103 -12.31 15.15 10.24
CA TRP A 103 -12.46 15.07 11.69
C TRP A 103 -12.51 13.62 12.20
N PHE A 104 -13.20 12.72 11.50
CA PHE A 104 -13.22 11.31 11.82
C PHE A 104 -11.79 10.71 11.78
N PHE A 105 -11.06 10.97 10.71
CA PHE A 105 -9.68 10.53 10.55
C PHE A 105 -8.78 11.07 11.66
N MET A 106 -8.85 12.36 11.94
CA MET A 106 -8.05 13.00 12.97
C MET A 106 -8.34 12.41 14.35
N ARG A 107 -9.60 12.20 14.69
CA ARG A 107 -10.01 11.60 15.95
C ARG A 107 -9.48 10.18 16.13
N LYS A 108 -9.56 9.35 15.10
CA LYS A 108 -9.01 7.99 15.10
C LYS A 108 -7.49 8.00 15.20
N TRP A 109 -6.82 8.93 14.55
CA TRP A 109 -5.37 9.08 14.61
C TRP A 109 -4.87 9.56 15.96
N LEU A 110 -5.57 10.51 16.59
CA LEU A 110 -5.18 11.06 17.90
C LEU A 110 -5.58 10.17 19.08
N SER A 111 -6.65 9.39 18.97
CA SER A 111 -7.30 8.81 20.15
C SER A 111 -6.56 7.65 20.82
N LYS A 112 -5.69 6.92 20.09
CA LYS A 112 -5.05 5.72 20.65
C LYS A 112 -3.60 5.51 20.24
N GLY A 113 -3.04 6.38 19.39
CA GLY A 113 -1.73 6.10 18.81
C GLY A 113 -1.70 4.80 17.98
N ARG A 114 -0.53 4.38 17.61
CA ARG A 114 -0.29 3.10 16.95
C ARG A 114 -0.19 1.99 18.01
N LEU A 115 -0.93 0.90 17.83
CA LEU A 115 -0.77 -0.28 18.67
C LEU A 115 0.59 -0.94 18.41
N GLU A 116 1.29 -1.33 19.48
CA GLU A 116 2.58 -2.00 19.37
C GLU A 116 2.41 -3.47 18.96
N LYS A 117 3.31 -3.94 18.14
CA LYS A 117 3.47 -5.35 17.74
C LYS A 117 4.80 -5.88 18.28
N GLN A 118 4.85 -7.17 18.56
CA GLN A 118 6.04 -7.75 19.23
C GLN A 118 7.14 -8.12 18.23
N ASN A 119 6.81 -8.94 17.24
CA ASN A 119 7.78 -9.41 16.26
C ASN A 119 7.63 -8.60 14.96
N CYS A 120 8.35 -7.47 14.86
CA CYS A 120 8.25 -6.54 13.75
C CYS A 120 9.35 -6.77 12.71
N LEU A 121 8.96 -6.79 11.44
CA LEU A 121 9.89 -6.73 10.31
C LEU A 121 10.34 -5.29 10.03
N VAL A 122 9.37 -4.35 10.09
CA VAL A 122 9.60 -2.96 9.71
C VAL A 122 10.09 -2.17 10.92
N PRO A 123 11.34 -1.66 10.90
CA PRO A 123 11.86 -0.81 11.96
C PRO A 123 10.98 0.42 12.20
N SER A 124 10.93 0.89 13.44
CA SER A 124 10.03 1.99 13.83
C SER A 124 10.31 3.31 13.12
N ASP A 125 11.55 3.57 12.74
CA ASP A 125 11.99 4.72 11.93
C ASP A 125 11.57 4.62 10.46
N CYS A 126 11.36 3.40 9.96
CA CYS A 126 10.82 3.15 8.61
C CYS A 126 9.29 3.22 8.57
N VAL A 127 8.63 3.23 9.73
CA VAL A 127 7.16 3.31 9.79
C VAL A 127 6.72 4.75 9.58
N THR A 128 6.06 4.98 8.46
CA THR A 128 5.51 6.30 8.14
C THR A 128 4.02 6.34 8.45
N ALA A 129 3.58 7.28 9.27
CA ALA A 129 2.16 7.53 9.46
C ALA A 129 1.50 7.84 8.10
N PRO A 130 0.29 7.32 7.83
CA PRO A 130 -0.39 7.57 6.55
C PRO A 130 -0.66 9.05 6.28
N PHE A 131 -0.59 9.87 7.33
CA PHE A 131 -0.80 11.31 7.27
C PHE A 131 0.28 12.03 8.06
N PRO A 132 1.47 12.25 7.48
CA PRO A 132 2.61 12.86 8.20
C PRO A 132 2.39 14.35 8.53
N LYS A 133 1.44 15.01 7.89
CA LYS A 133 1.08 16.42 8.15
C LYS A 133 -0.42 16.54 8.37
N LEU A 134 -0.82 16.81 9.60
CA LEU A 134 -2.19 17.09 10.01
C LEU A 134 -2.80 18.30 9.31
N PRO A 135 -4.10 18.41 9.26
CA PRO A 135 -5.20 17.52 8.78
C PRO A 135 -5.86 18.05 7.51
N PHE A 136 -5.31 19.10 6.85
CA PHE A 136 -6.03 19.87 5.83
C PHE A 136 -6.02 19.22 4.44
N ARG A 137 -5.15 18.23 4.23
CA ARG A 137 -5.00 17.52 2.95
C ARG A 137 -5.13 16.00 3.06
N VAL A 138 -5.86 15.51 4.04
CA VAL A 138 -6.12 14.08 4.16
C VAL A 138 -7.03 13.65 3.02
N ALA A 139 -6.59 12.67 2.24
CA ALA A 139 -7.46 11.98 1.30
C ALA A 139 -8.62 11.35 2.05
N THR A 140 -9.81 11.39 1.48
CA THR A 140 -11.04 10.87 2.08
C THR A 140 -11.54 9.63 1.35
N SER A 141 -10.61 8.91 0.71
CA SER A 141 -10.86 7.70 -0.05
C SER A 141 -10.94 6.45 0.86
N GLN A 142 -11.37 5.34 0.26
CA GLN A 142 -11.32 4.04 0.91
C GLN A 142 -9.88 3.60 1.21
N ASP A 143 -8.92 3.95 0.36
CA ASP A 143 -7.50 3.66 0.58
C ASP A 143 -6.98 4.37 1.83
N ALA A 144 -7.37 5.64 1.99
CA ALA A 144 -6.97 6.43 3.13
C ALA A 144 -7.50 5.85 4.45
N ILE A 145 -8.76 5.37 4.49
CA ILE A 145 -9.30 4.75 5.70
C ILE A 145 -8.66 3.39 5.96
N THR A 146 -8.35 2.62 4.93
CA THR A 146 -7.65 1.34 5.06
C THR A 146 -6.23 1.57 5.60
N ALA A 147 -5.51 2.56 5.05
CA ALA A 147 -4.19 2.95 5.56
C ALA A 147 -4.22 3.37 7.03
N LEU A 148 -5.21 4.19 7.42
CA LEU A 148 -5.38 4.61 8.79
C LEU A 148 -5.69 3.42 9.71
N ALA A 149 -6.58 2.52 9.30
CA ALA A 149 -6.96 1.36 10.08
C ALA A 149 -5.78 0.40 10.30
N LEU A 150 -4.98 0.14 9.27
CA LEU A 150 -3.75 -0.63 9.36
C LEU A 150 -2.75 0.02 10.33
N TRP A 151 -2.45 1.29 10.12
CA TRP A 151 -1.52 2.04 10.98
C TRP A 151 -1.97 2.05 12.45
N HIS A 152 -3.25 2.31 12.71
CA HIS A 152 -3.81 2.34 14.07
C HIS A 152 -3.62 0.99 14.79
N HIS A 153 -3.76 -0.11 14.07
CA HIS A 153 -3.56 -1.47 14.59
C HIS A 153 -2.10 -1.93 14.59
N GLY A 154 -1.15 -1.04 14.37
CA GLY A 154 0.28 -1.36 14.40
C GLY A 154 0.80 -2.07 13.17
N TYR A 155 0.01 -2.11 12.09
CA TYR A 155 0.41 -2.74 10.84
C TYR A 155 1.20 -1.81 9.93
N SER A 156 2.22 -2.37 9.31
CA SER A 156 3.01 -1.79 8.24
C SER A 156 2.57 -2.35 6.90
N ARG A 157 2.82 -1.63 5.84
CA ARG A 157 2.60 -2.06 4.46
C ARG A 157 3.96 -2.27 3.80
N ILE A 158 4.11 -3.37 3.09
CA ILE A 158 5.35 -3.69 2.38
C ILE A 158 5.08 -3.92 0.89
N THR A 159 6.09 -3.64 0.09
CA THR A 159 6.09 -3.89 -1.35
C THR A 159 7.47 -4.31 -1.83
N THR A 160 7.55 -4.86 -3.03
CA THR A 160 8.83 -5.06 -3.72
C THR A 160 9.48 -3.71 -4.04
N ARG A 161 10.80 -3.63 -3.98
CA ARG A 161 11.53 -2.43 -4.41
C ARG A 161 11.42 -2.23 -5.92
N VAL A 162 11.42 -3.30 -6.68
CA VAL A 162 11.20 -3.29 -8.13
C VAL A 162 9.72 -3.55 -8.41
N SER A 163 9.12 -2.74 -9.31
CA SER A 163 7.72 -2.92 -9.69
C SER A 163 7.52 -4.15 -10.56
N ARG A 164 6.48 -4.93 -10.23
CA ARG A 164 6.00 -6.06 -11.04
C ARG A 164 4.64 -5.78 -11.67
N ALA A 165 4.28 -4.52 -11.76
CA ALA A 165 3.08 -4.07 -12.45
C ALA A 165 3.29 -2.66 -12.98
N GLU A 166 2.50 -2.31 -13.97
CA GLU A 166 2.38 -0.98 -14.53
C GLU A 166 1.00 -0.42 -14.20
N TYR A 167 0.94 0.84 -13.78
CA TYR A 167 -0.30 1.58 -13.64
C TYR A 167 -0.61 2.30 -14.95
N VAL A 168 -1.78 2.03 -15.53
CA VAL A 168 -2.19 2.56 -16.84
C VAL A 168 -3.40 3.50 -16.77
N GLY A 169 -3.86 3.85 -15.59
CA GLY A 169 -5.01 4.72 -15.34
C GLY A 169 -4.67 6.20 -15.54
N ILE A 170 -4.55 6.64 -16.80
CA ILE A 170 -4.22 8.04 -17.14
C ILE A 170 -5.38 8.99 -16.81
N GLU A 171 -6.62 8.52 -16.97
CA GLU A 171 -7.83 9.30 -16.73
C GLU A 171 -8.75 8.60 -15.73
N GLY A 172 -9.28 9.36 -14.78
CA GLY A 172 -10.19 8.84 -13.78
C GLY A 172 -10.67 9.89 -12.78
N TYR A 173 -11.39 9.49 -11.76
CA TYR A 173 -11.91 10.40 -10.74
C TYR A 173 -10.83 11.20 -10.00
N SER A 174 -9.66 10.63 -9.83
CA SER A 174 -8.54 11.22 -9.07
C SER A 174 -7.31 11.48 -9.94
N PHE A 175 -7.36 11.10 -11.22
CA PHE A 175 -6.25 11.22 -12.13
C PHE A 175 -6.64 12.02 -13.37
N SER A 176 -5.72 12.89 -13.78
CA SER A 176 -5.66 13.51 -15.09
C SER A 176 -4.29 13.22 -15.70
N PRO A 177 -4.05 13.45 -17.00
CA PRO A 177 -2.74 13.30 -17.61
C PRO A 177 -1.63 14.03 -16.83
N GLU A 178 -1.90 15.26 -16.36
CA GLU A 178 -0.93 16.05 -15.61
C GLU A 178 -0.62 15.45 -14.23
N VAL A 179 -1.61 14.84 -13.56
CA VAL A 179 -1.41 14.14 -12.30
C VAL A 179 -0.61 12.87 -12.54
N PHE A 180 -0.90 12.12 -13.61
CA PHE A 180 -0.19 10.92 -14.00
C PHE A 180 1.31 11.20 -14.22
N GLU A 181 1.62 12.20 -15.04
CA GLU A 181 2.99 12.66 -15.29
C GLU A 181 3.67 13.18 -14.01
N SER A 182 2.98 14.01 -13.21
CA SER A 182 3.57 14.59 -11.99
C SER A 182 3.89 13.55 -10.91
N GLN A 183 3.26 12.37 -10.96
CA GLN A 183 3.56 11.25 -10.08
C GLN A 183 4.68 10.35 -10.64
N GLY A 184 5.11 10.58 -11.88
CA GLY A 184 6.19 9.86 -12.54
C GLY A 184 5.78 8.49 -13.10
N PHE A 185 4.49 8.27 -13.36
CA PHE A 185 4.02 7.00 -13.92
C PHE A 185 4.43 6.81 -15.38
N ASP A 186 4.59 7.89 -16.12
CA ASP A 186 5.02 7.92 -17.53
C ASP A 186 6.51 7.60 -17.72
N ASN A 187 7.32 7.74 -16.67
CA ASN A 187 8.78 7.61 -16.72
C ASN A 187 9.30 6.39 -15.93
N GLN A 188 8.47 5.41 -15.64
CA GLN A 188 8.90 4.19 -14.97
C GLN A 188 9.75 3.32 -15.89
N ASN A 189 10.86 2.81 -15.36
CA ASN A 189 11.61 1.74 -16.01
C ASN A 189 11.11 0.40 -15.46
N LEU A 190 10.43 -0.39 -16.28
CA LEU A 190 9.85 -1.66 -15.87
C LEU A 190 10.71 -2.82 -16.37
N LEU A 191 11.06 -3.74 -15.46
CA LEU A 191 11.73 -4.98 -15.84
C LEU A 191 10.74 -5.92 -16.53
N ASP A 192 11.22 -6.57 -17.58
CA ASP A 192 10.52 -7.71 -18.17
C ASP A 192 10.72 -8.94 -17.29
N PHE A 193 9.69 -9.32 -16.54
CA PHE A 193 9.69 -10.49 -15.67
C PHE A 193 9.35 -11.80 -16.37
N SER A 194 9.20 -11.84 -17.69
CA SER A 194 8.91 -13.08 -18.44
C SER A 194 10.05 -14.09 -18.36
N SER A 195 11.27 -13.60 -18.16
CA SER A 195 12.49 -14.41 -18.04
C SER A 195 12.99 -14.64 -16.61
N PHE A 196 12.32 -14.06 -15.61
CA PHE A 196 12.72 -14.25 -14.21
C PHE A 196 12.05 -15.48 -13.60
N SER A 197 12.84 -16.32 -12.91
CA SER A 197 12.30 -17.32 -12.03
C SER A 197 11.66 -16.68 -10.80
N SER A 198 10.76 -17.42 -10.12
CA SER A 198 10.20 -16.97 -8.84
C SER A 198 11.31 -16.70 -7.83
N VAL A 199 11.16 -15.62 -7.06
CA VAL A 199 12.08 -15.27 -5.97
C VAL A 199 11.61 -15.96 -4.70
N ASP A 200 12.41 -16.86 -4.15
CA ASP A 200 12.06 -17.60 -2.92
C ASP A 200 12.61 -16.96 -1.65
N ASN A 201 13.66 -16.13 -1.77
CA ASN A 201 14.33 -15.49 -0.65
C ASN A 201 14.20 -13.97 -0.74
N PHE A 202 13.30 -13.41 0.05
CA PHE A 202 13.14 -11.97 0.16
C PHE A 202 13.96 -11.40 1.31
N ARG A 203 14.47 -10.17 1.13
CA ARG A 203 15.15 -9.41 2.17
C ARG A 203 14.53 -8.02 2.33
N PHE A 204 14.30 -7.64 3.57
CA PHE A 204 13.85 -6.29 3.88
C PHE A 204 15.03 -5.32 3.82
N VAL A 205 14.82 -4.18 3.14
CA VAL A 205 15.80 -3.08 3.07
C VAL A 205 15.14 -1.78 3.56
N SER A 206 15.87 -1.03 4.37
CA SER A 206 15.42 0.31 4.75
C SER A 206 15.60 1.29 3.58
N LYS A 207 14.79 2.35 3.53
CA LYS A 207 14.84 3.34 2.43
C LYS A 207 16.19 4.06 2.30
N ASP A 208 17.00 4.04 3.34
CA ASP A 208 18.25 4.82 3.41
C ASP A 208 19.49 4.06 2.88
N GLN A 209 19.29 2.87 2.30
CA GLN A 209 20.37 2.12 1.64
C GLN A 209 20.36 2.38 0.12
N ASN A 210 20.40 3.64 -0.28
CA ASN A 210 20.67 4.06 -1.66
C ASN A 210 22.11 4.52 -1.82
#